data_0a8728758330a1a1878a1f620ef1fba1
#
_entry.id   0a8728758330a1a1878a1f620ef1fba1
#
_cell.length_a   1.000
_cell.length_b   1.000
_cell.length_c   1.000
_cell.angle_alpha   90.00
_cell.angle_beta   90.00
_cell.angle_gamma   90.00
#
_symmetry.space_group_name_H-M   'P 1'
#
loop_
_entity.id
_entity.type
_entity.pdbx_description
1 polymer ?
#
loop_
_entity_poly.entity_id
_entity_poly.type
_entity_poly.pdbx_seq_one_letter_code
_entity_poly.pdbx_strand_id
1 'polypeptide(L)'
;VVRNSNKLKNLISRFYYRGIDQMFFFSQTLIEDSLKSGKVNAGQLHLIHWGADLDFYDYLRQHLPAANEEEPEKTFITTGKENRDFTTLLKAFAETGLPLDVFTTPAAGDKNYELLLKKYIPYTNIRIHFTGGIIPHKLATEVAHSKVVVICCLDTPYTVGLTTLVEAFALGLPVICSRNPKFQMDIEKEGAGIYVDYNDTEGWKQAIRYLYTHPEEAQQMGANGRKLAEREYNLEHYSRELSQILTTTVKTYRKQP
;
A
#
# COMPACT_ATOMS: atom_id res chain seq x y z
N VAL A 1 -8.96 -2.93 -13.47
CA VAL A 1 -8.08 -3.36 -14.59
C VAL A 1 -8.92 -3.94 -15.70
N VAL A 2 -8.77 -3.40 -16.90
CA VAL A 2 -9.49 -3.90 -18.09
C VAL A 2 -8.73 -5.11 -18.64
N ARG A 3 -9.37 -6.29 -18.60
CA ARG A 3 -8.73 -7.55 -19.01
C ARG A 3 -9.54 -8.28 -20.06
N ASN A 4 -8.86 -9.12 -20.82
CA ASN A 4 -9.50 -10.04 -21.71
C ASN A 4 -10.13 -11.22 -20.95
N SER A 5 -11.26 -11.69 -21.46
CA SER A 5 -12.06 -12.77 -20.94
C SER A 5 -12.54 -13.64 -22.14
N ASN A 6 -13.59 -14.44 -21.96
CA ASN A 6 -14.19 -15.16 -23.08
C ASN A 6 -14.82 -14.19 -24.12
N LYS A 7 -15.05 -14.67 -25.37
CA LYS A 7 -15.49 -13.83 -26.50
C LYS A 7 -16.75 -13.01 -26.18
N LEU A 8 -17.74 -13.61 -25.53
CA LEU A 8 -19.00 -12.93 -25.20
C LEU A 8 -18.81 -11.84 -24.15
N LYS A 9 -18.08 -12.13 -23.07
CA LYS A 9 -17.75 -11.14 -22.04
C LYS A 9 -16.90 -10.02 -22.60
N ASN A 10 -15.99 -10.30 -23.53
CA ASN A 10 -15.20 -9.28 -24.22
C ASN A 10 -16.07 -8.34 -25.06
N LEU A 11 -17.05 -8.86 -25.78
CA LEU A 11 -17.98 -8.05 -26.57
C LEU A 11 -18.81 -7.13 -25.66
N ILE A 12 -19.42 -7.68 -24.62
CA ILE A 12 -20.24 -6.93 -23.65
C ILE A 12 -19.38 -5.84 -22.97
N SER A 13 -18.16 -6.18 -22.53
CA SER A 13 -17.30 -5.23 -21.85
C SER A 13 -16.79 -4.10 -22.77
N ARG A 14 -16.58 -4.37 -24.07
CA ARG A 14 -16.28 -3.30 -25.04
C ARG A 14 -17.41 -2.27 -25.14
N PHE A 15 -18.64 -2.76 -25.17
CA PHE A 15 -19.81 -1.88 -25.18
C PHE A 15 -19.92 -1.06 -23.89
N TYR A 16 -19.73 -1.71 -22.76
CA TYR A 16 -19.71 -1.05 -21.45
C TYR A 16 -18.65 0.05 -21.35
N TYR A 17 -17.41 -0.26 -21.73
CA TYR A 17 -16.30 0.72 -21.63
C TYR A 17 -16.42 1.90 -22.60
N ARG A 18 -17.18 1.79 -23.70
CA ARG A 18 -17.47 2.92 -24.59
C ARG A 18 -18.31 4.00 -23.92
N GLY A 19 -19.10 3.65 -22.91
CA GLY A 19 -19.91 4.59 -22.14
C GLY A 19 -19.16 5.26 -20.98
N ILE A 20 -17.87 4.98 -20.79
CA ILE A 20 -17.03 5.60 -19.75
C ILE A 20 -16.17 6.66 -20.40
N ASP A 21 -16.31 7.90 -19.96
CA ASP A 21 -15.54 9.01 -20.50
C ASP A 21 -14.09 9.01 -20.04
N GLN A 22 -13.85 8.79 -18.75
CA GLN A 22 -12.52 8.83 -18.14
C GLN A 22 -12.36 7.69 -17.13
N MET A 23 -11.18 7.08 -17.11
CA MET A 23 -10.79 6.02 -16.19
C MET A 23 -9.46 6.40 -15.54
N PHE A 24 -9.38 6.26 -14.22
CA PHE A 24 -8.23 6.62 -13.42
C PHE A 24 -7.47 5.39 -12.96
N PHE A 25 -6.15 5.43 -13.06
CA PHE A 25 -5.26 4.36 -12.68
C PHE A 25 -4.13 4.89 -11.81
N PHE A 26 -3.67 4.07 -10.88
CA PHE A 26 -2.53 4.36 -10.01
C PHE A 26 -1.23 3.68 -10.50
N SER A 27 -1.19 3.29 -11.78
CA SER A 27 -0.06 2.58 -12.36
C SER A 27 -0.05 2.69 -13.87
N GLN A 28 1.08 3.08 -14.44
CA GLN A 28 1.30 3.11 -15.87
C GLN A 28 1.21 1.70 -16.49
N THR A 29 1.73 0.69 -15.79
CA THR A 29 1.62 -0.72 -16.21
C THR A 29 0.16 -1.16 -16.36
N LEU A 30 -0.72 -0.72 -15.46
CA LEU A 30 -2.16 -1.05 -15.55
C LEU A 30 -2.86 -0.32 -16.71
N ILE A 31 -2.41 0.88 -17.07
CA ILE A 31 -2.87 1.58 -18.27
C ILE A 31 -2.48 0.79 -19.52
N GLU A 32 -1.21 0.40 -19.63
CA GLU A 32 -0.70 -0.37 -20.77
C GLU A 32 -1.44 -1.72 -20.93
N ASP A 33 -1.65 -2.44 -19.83
CA ASP A 33 -2.42 -3.70 -19.84
C ASP A 33 -3.87 -3.49 -20.24
N SER A 34 -4.46 -2.36 -19.83
CA SER A 34 -5.83 -2.01 -20.24
C SER A 34 -5.91 -1.70 -21.73
N LEU A 35 -4.92 -0.99 -22.29
CA LEU A 35 -4.82 -0.72 -23.74
C LEU A 35 -4.63 -2.01 -24.54
N LYS A 36 -3.76 -2.93 -24.09
CA LYS A 36 -3.58 -4.26 -24.72
C LYS A 36 -4.86 -5.07 -24.79
N SER A 37 -5.86 -4.80 -23.92
CA SER A 37 -7.15 -5.46 -23.99
C SER A 37 -7.97 -5.11 -25.23
N GLY A 38 -7.70 -3.97 -25.89
CA GLY A 38 -8.42 -3.44 -27.03
C GLY A 38 -9.88 -3.03 -26.73
N LYS A 39 -10.22 -2.78 -25.47
CA LYS A 39 -11.58 -2.42 -25.01
C LYS A 39 -11.76 -0.97 -24.66
N VAL A 40 -10.65 -0.25 -24.49
CA VAL A 40 -10.57 1.15 -24.08
C VAL A 40 -9.63 1.92 -25.00
N ASN A 41 -9.81 3.22 -25.08
CA ASN A 41 -8.97 4.11 -25.87
C ASN A 41 -8.00 4.86 -24.96
N ALA A 42 -6.84 5.23 -25.47
CA ALA A 42 -5.82 5.96 -24.72
C ALA A 42 -6.34 7.26 -24.11
N GLY A 43 -7.20 8.00 -24.82
CA GLY A 43 -7.78 9.25 -24.32
C GLY A 43 -8.75 9.10 -23.14
N GLN A 44 -9.17 7.87 -22.81
CA GLN A 44 -10.01 7.60 -21.65
C GLN A 44 -9.20 7.28 -20.38
N LEU A 45 -7.88 7.03 -20.51
CA LEU A 45 -7.07 6.49 -19.43
C LEU A 45 -6.12 7.54 -18.87
N HIS A 46 -6.16 7.74 -17.57
CA HIS A 46 -5.35 8.73 -16.88
C HIS A 46 -4.60 8.10 -15.73
N LEU A 47 -3.30 8.39 -15.66
CA LEU A 47 -2.50 8.12 -14.49
C LEU A 47 -2.77 9.23 -13.48
N ILE A 48 -3.04 8.84 -12.23
CA ILE A 48 -3.13 9.74 -11.08
C ILE A 48 -2.38 9.14 -9.91
N HIS A 49 -1.91 9.98 -9.00
CA HIS A 49 -1.16 9.55 -7.83
C HIS A 49 -2.08 9.47 -6.61
N TRP A 50 -2.14 8.28 -5.98
CA TRP A 50 -2.87 8.16 -4.71
C TRP A 50 -2.19 9.02 -3.64
N GLY A 51 -2.94 9.87 -2.95
CA GLY A 51 -2.39 10.82 -2.01
C GLY A 51 -2.84 10.60 -0.58
N ALA A 52 -1.92 10.76 0.38
CA ALA A 52 -2.24 10.83 1.80
C ALA A 52 -2.67 12.26 2.19
N ASP A 53 -3.54 12.36 3.18
CA ASP A 53 -3.87 13.61 3.86
C ASP A 53 -2.71 13.99 4.81
N LEU A 54 -1.77 14.80 4.32
CA LEU A 54 -0.59 15.19 5.10
C LEU A 54 -0.95 15.99 6.35
N ASP A 55 -1.98 16.83 6.30
CA ASP A 55 -2.42 17.63 7.45
C ASP A 55 -2.93 16.73 8.57
N PHE A 56 -3.68 15.67 8.21
CA PHE A 56 -4.12 14.66 9.17
C PHE A 56 -2.93 13.94 9.81
N TYR A 57 -1.95 13.49 9.02
CA TYR A 57 -0.80 12.74 9.56
C TYR A 57 0.15 13.64 10.36
N ASP A 58 0.29 14.90 10.00
CA ASP A 58 1.05 15.88 10.79
C ASP A 58 0.36 16.20 12.10
N TYR A 59 -0.96 16.40 12.09
CA TYR A 59 -1.75 16.54 13.31
C TYR A 59 -1.60 15.31 14.21
N LEU A 60 -1.71 14.11 13.65
CA LEU A 60 -1.54 12.86 14.40
C LEU A 60 -0.17 12.77 15.07
N ARG A 61 0.91 13.07 14.35
CA ARG A 61 2.29 13.05 14.89
C ARG A 61 2.48 14.05 16.03
N GLN A 62 1.90 15.24 15.92
CA GLN A 62 2.00 16.29 16.94
C GLN A 62 1.19 15.96 18.20
N HIS A 63 0.11 15.20 18.08
CA HIS A 63 -0.80 14.85 19.15
C HIS A 63 -0.78 13.35 19.47
N LEU A 64 0.31 12.67 19.08
CA LEU A 64 0.45 11.24 19.35
C LEU A 64 0.43 11.01 20.86
N PRO A 65 -0.49 10.18 21.38
CA PRO A 65 -0.49 9.83 22.80
C PRO A 65 0.86 9.22 23.18
N ALA A 66 1.29 9.42 24.41
CA ALA A 66 2.46 8.72 24.91
C ALA A 66 2.28 7.20 24.70
N ALA A 67 3.35 6.54 24.26
CA ALA A 67 3.34 5.09 24.18
C ALA A 67 3.08 4.52 25.58
N ASN A 68 2.29 3.46 25.66
CA ASN A 68 2.06 2.79 26.93
C ASN A 68 3.38 2.11 27.34
N GLU A 69 3.99 2.55 28.42
CA GLU A 69 5.26 2.00 28.93
C GLU A 69 5.16 0.52 29.33
N GLU A 70 3.94 0.03 29.59
CA GLU A 70 3.70 -1.38 29.90
C GLU A 70 3.65 -2.26 28.64
N GLU A 71 3.49 -1.67 27.45
CA GLU A 71 3.49 -2.39 26.18
C GLU A 71 4.88 -2.49 25.59
N PRO A 72 5.24 -3.65 25.00
CA PRO A 72 6.49 -3.78 24.29
C PRO A 72 6.59 -2.78 23.12
N GLU A 73 7.79 -2.25 22.90
CA GLU A 73 8.04 -1.31 21.80
C GLU A 73 7.59 -1.87 20.44
N LYS A 74 6.84 -1.07 19.69
CA LYS A 74 6.40 -1.41 18.33
C LYS A 74 7.52 -1.10 17.35
N THR A 75 8.34 -2.09 17.01
CA THR A 75 9.44 -1.90 16.05
C THR A 75 8.95 -2.07 14.62
N PHE A 76 8.35 -3.23 14.30
CA PHE A 76 7.80 -3.51 12.99
C PHE A 76 6.28 -3.65 13.07
N ILE A 77 5.58 -3.05 12.12
CA ILE A 77 4.13 -3.16 11.99
C ILE A 77 3.73 -3.56 10.57
N THR A 78 2.76 -4.46 10.46
CA THR A 78 2.09 -4.74 9.19
C THR A 78 0.59 -4.56 9.34
N THR A 79 -0.03 -3.88 8.36
CA THR A 79 -1.47 -3.64 8.34
C THR A 79 -2.08 -4.09 7.02
N GLY A 80 -3.39 -4.32 7.05
CA GLY A 80 -4.18 -4.61 5.86
C GLY A 80 -4.73 -6.03 5.81
N LYS A 81 -5.68 -6.21 4.90
CA LYS A 81 -6.49 -7.43 4.82
C LYS A 81 -6.49 -8.09 3.44
N GLU A 82 -6.25 -7.33 2.38
CA GLU A 82 -6.38 -7.85 1.01
C GLU A 82 -5.06 -8.39 0.50
N ASN A 83 -5.06 -9.63 0.04
CA ASN A 83 -3.93 -10.27 -0.64
C ASN A 83 -2.59 -10.11 0.07
N ARG A 84 -2.58 -10.30 1.41
CA ARG A 84 -1.36 -10.31 2.21
C ARG A 84 -0.68 -11.67 2.20
N ASP A 85 0.64 -11.69 2.01
CA ASP A 85 1.48 -12.89 2.13
C ASP A 85 2.00 -13.04 3.56
N PHE A 86 1.09 -13.23 4.50
CA PHE A 86 1.48 -13.48 5.89
C PHE A 86 2.27 -14.77 6.06
N THR A 87 2.15 -15.73 5.16
CA THR A 87 2.88 -17.01 5.27
C THR A 87 4.38 -16.80 5.17
N THR A 88 4.83 -16.07 4.15
CA THR A 88 6.25 -15.77 3.93
C THR A 88 6.78 -14.81 4.99
N LEU A 89 6.02 -13.74 5.26
CA LEU A 89 6.42 -12.71 6.24
C LEU A 89 6.58 -13.27 7.65
N LEU A 90 5.55 -13.96 8.16
CA LEU A 90 5.58 -14.43 9.56
C LEU A 90 6.60 -15.54 9.77
N LYS A 91 6.91 -16.33 8.73
CA LYS A 91 8.02 -17.25 8.78
C LYS A 91 9.34 -16.50 9.00
N ALA A 92 9.57 -15.41 8.27
CA ALA A 92 10.78 -14.60 8.43
C ALA A 92 10.89 -14.01 9.86
N PHE A 93 9.79 -13.48 10.41
CA PHE A 93 9.78 -12.95 11.78
C PHE A 93 9.94 -14.03 12.84
N ALA A 94 9.34 -15.21 12.67
CA ALA A 94 9.53 -16.35 13.57
C ALA A 94 11.01 -16.81 13.61
N GLU A 95 11.69 -16.78 12.46
CA GLU A 95 13.10 -17.18 12.36
C GLU A 95 14.09 -16.09 12.81
N THR A 96 13.73 -14.80 12.71
CA THR A 96 14.58 -13.70 13.18
C THR A 96 14.42 -13.43 14.66
N GLY A 97 13.28 -13.76 15.26
CA GLY A 97 12.93 -13.43 16.65
C GLY A 97 12.65 -11.95 16.89
N LEU A 98 12.64 -11.10 15.85
CA LEU A 98 12.41 -9.66 15.98
C LEU A 98 10.91 -9.34 16.14
N PRO A 99 10.54 -8.26 16.86
CA PRO A 99 9.15 -7.96 17.19
C PRO A 99 8.35 -7.51 15.97
N LEU A 100 7.13 -8.04 15.81
CA LEU A 100 6.16 -7.67 14.80
C LEU A 100 4.76 -7.54 15.36
N ASP A 101 4.10 -6.42 15.08
CA ASP A 101 2.66 -6.25 15.27
C ASP A 101 1.91 -6.46 13.94
N VAL A 102 0.92 -7.35 13.96
CA VAL A 102 0.10 -7.68 12.78
C VAL A 102 -1.32 -7.19 13.02
N PHE A 103 -1.75 -6.19 12.28
CA PHE A 103 -3.13 -5.68 12.31
C PHE A 103 -3.87 -6.12 11.05
N THR A 104 -4.82 -7.04 11.19
CA THR A 104 -5.60 -7.58 10.08
C THR A 104 -7.02 -7.95 10.51
N THR A 105 -7.86 -8.33 9.56
CA THR A 105 -9.19 -8.88 9.84
C THR A 105 -9.13 -10.40 9.96
N PRO A 106 -10.08 -11.05 10.67
CA PRO A 106 -10.14 -12.51 10.76
C PRO A 106 -10.25 -13.19 9.40
N ALA A 107 -10.93 -12.53 8.46
CA ALA A 107 -11.09 -13.02 7.08
C ALA A 107 -11.13 -11.87 6.07
N ALA A 108 -10.72 -12.13 4.83
CA ALA A 108 -10.83 -11.20 3.71
C ALA A 108 -10.95 -11.98 2.38
N GLY A 109 -12.07 -11.81 1.68
CA GLY A 109 -12.37 -12.58 0.48
C GLY A 109 -12.47 -14.07 0.80
N ASP A 110 -11.67 -14.88 0.12
CA ASP A 110 -11.56 -16.35 0.31
C ASP A 110 -10.52 -16.72 1.38
N LYS A 111 -9.83 -15.76 1.99
CA LYS A 111 -8.76 -15.98 2.98
C LYS A 111 -9.33 -15.98 4.40
N ASN A 112 -9.04 -17.04 5.14
CA ASN A 112 -9.27 -17.12 6.58
C ASN A 112 -7.94 -16.85 7.30
N TYR A 113 -7.71 -15.58 7.68
CA TYR A 113 -6.47 -15.19 8.36
C TYR A 113 -6.43 -15.67 9.81
N GLU A 114 -7.57 -15.79 10.49
CA GLU A 114 -7.61 -16.34 11.85
C GLU A 114 -7.02 -17.76 11.89
N LEU A 115 -7.44 -18.63 10.97
CA LEU A 115 -6.92 -19.99 10.85
C LEU A 115 -5.44 -19.99 10.44
N LEU A 116 -5.06 -19.16 9.47
CA LEU A 116 -3.68 -19.09 8.96
C LEU A 116 -2.71 -18.58 10.03
N LEU A 117 -3.11 -17.59 10.82
CA LEU A 117 -2.26 -16.95 11.81
C LEU A 117 -2.18 -17.73 13.14
N LYS A 118 -3.13 -18.63 13.39
CA LYS A 118 -3.19 -19.43 14.62
C LYS A 118 -1.88 -20.14 14.97
N LYS A 119 -1.14 -20.63 13.98
CA LYS A 119 0.15 -21.31 14.18
C LYS A 119 1.27 -20.39 14.67
N TYR A 120 1.11 -19.06 14.57
CA TYR A 120 2.10 -18.09 15.02
C TYR A 120 1.81 -17.51 16.42
N ILE A 121 0.67 -17.82 17.03
CA ILE A 121 0.33 -17.40 18.40
C ILE A 121 1.40 -17.80 19.43
N PRO A 122 2.06 -18.99 19.34
CA PRO A 122 3.11 -19.35 20.28
C PRO A 122 4.40 -18.51 20.19
N TYR A 123 4.58 -17.74 19.12
CA TYR A 123 5.76 -16.89 18.95
C TYR A 123 5.58 -15.58 19.69
N THR A 124 6.28 -15.37 20.79
CA THR A 124 6.15 -14.20 21.67
C THR A 124 6.56 -12.89 21.03
N ASN A 125 7.36 -12.94 19.96
CA ASN A 125 7.76 -11.78 19.17
C ASN A 125 6.73 -11.37 18.11
N ILE A 126 5.67 -12.15 17.87
CA ILE A 126 4.63 -11.86 16.87
C ILE A 126 3.32 -11.61 17.59
N ARG A 127 2.84 -10.37 17.60
CA ARG A 127 1.58 -9.96 18.22
C ARG A 127 0.51 -9.78 17.15
N ILE A 128 -0.57 -10.53 17.24
CA ILE A 128 -1.66 -10.55 16.24
C ILE A 128 -2.88 -9.83 16.80
N HIS A 129 -3.30 -8.76 16.12
CA HIS A 129 -4.44 -7.93 16.45
C HIS A 129 -5.50 -8.02 15.35
N PHE A 130 -6.66 -8.61 15.65
CA PHE A 130 -7.77 -8.65 14.72
C PHE A 130 -8.59 -7.34 14.82
N THR A 131 -8.69 -6.63 13.70
CA THR A 131 -9.22 -5.26 13.63
C THR A 131 -10.71 -5.18 13.31
N GLY A 132 -11.50 -6.19 13.63
CA GLY A 132 -12.96 -6.15 13.46
C GLY A 132 -13.57 -4.94 14.16
N GLY A 133 -13.88 -3.88 13.38
CA GLY A 133 -14.45 -2.64 13.91
C GLY A 133 -13.45 -1.61 14.45
N ILE A 134 -12.14 -1.74 14.19
CA ILE A 134 -11.17 -0.69 14.55
C ILE A 134 -11.40 0.56 13.71
N ILE A 135 -11.41 1.71 14.35
CA ILE A 135 -11.55 3.01 13.69
C ILE A 135 -10.23 3.32 12.96
N PRO A 136 -10.25 3.80 11.69
CA PRO A 136 -9.03 4.11 10.93
C PRO A 136 -8.02 5.00 11.67
N HIS A 137 -8.50 6.01 12.42
CA HIS A 137 -7.66 6.86 13.25
C HIS A 137 -6.85 6.06 14.29
N LYS A 138 -7.47 5.09 14.98
CA LYS A 138 -6.75 4.25 15.95
C LYS A 138 -5.68 3.40 15.30
N LEU A 139 -5.95 2.86 14.10
CA LEU A 139 -4.94 2.12 13.35
C LEU A 139 -3.79 3.02 12.90
N ALA A 140 -4.07 4.24 12.45
CA ALA A 140 -3.04 5.22 12.11
C ALA A 140 -2.16 5.57 13.33
N THR A 141 -2.76 5.68 14.53
CA THR A 141 -2.02 5.87 15.79
C THR A 141 -1.08 4.70 16.07
N GLU A 142 -1.54 3.46 15.90
CA GLU A 142 -0.70 2.27 16.07
C GLU A 142 0.48 2.26 15.08
N VAL A 143 0.23 2.62 13.82
CA VAL A 143 1.29 2.74 12.80
C VAL A 143 2.27 3.86 13.16
N ALA A 144 1.78 5.00 13.64
CA ALA A 144 2.63 6.14 14.01
C ALA A 144 3.57 5.86 15.21
N HIS A 145 3.21 4.90 16.08
CA HIS A 145 4.10 4.44 17.15
C HIS A 145 5.15 3.42 16.70
N SER A 146 5.08 2.92 15.47
CA SER A 146 6.05 1.96 14.97
C SER A 146 7.30 2.63 14.41
N LYS A 147 8.37 1.85 14.21
CA LYS A 147 9.62 2.32 13.59
C LYS A 147 9.71 1.97 12.11
N VAL A 148 9.10 0.86 11.69
CA VAL A 148 9.16 0.35 10.31
C VAL A 148 7.81 -0.24 9.91
N VAL A 149 7.31 0.15 8.75
CA VAL A 149 6.09 -0.43 8.17
C VAL A 149 6.45 -1.55 7.20
N VAL A 150 5.80 -2.70 7.35
CA VAL A 150 6.04 -3.89 6.53
C VAL A 150 4.81 -4.19 5.68
N ILE A 151 4.97 -4.25 4.36
CA ILE A 151 3.88 -4.43 3.39
C ILE A 151 4.12 -5.71 2.60
N CYS A 152 3.68 -6.84 3.14
CA CYS A 152 3.76 -8.14 2.47
C CYS A 152 2.54 -8.35 1.57
N CYS A 153 2.74 -8.49 0.29
CA CYS A 153 1.66 -8.72 -0.67
C CYS A 153 1.91 -9.97 -1.50
N LEU A 154 0.81 -10.65 -1.86
CA LEU A 154 0.84 -11.66 -2.91
C LEU A 154 0.99 -10.98 -4.28
N ASP A 155 1.53 -11.70 -5.27
CA ASP A 155 1.51 -11.24 -6.66
C ASP A 155 0.05 -11.14 -7.12
N THR A 156 -0.35 -9.92 -7.41
CA THR A 156 -1.71 -9.61 -7.85
C THR A 156 -1.67 -8.82 -9.15
N PRO A 157 -2.76 -8.87 -9.92
CA PRO A 157 -2.87 -8.09 -11.14
C PRO A 157 -3.15 -6.59 -10.94
N TYR A 158 -3.03 -6.06 -9.75
CA TYR A 158 -3.32 -4.66 -9.39
C TYR A 158 -2.43 -4.19 -8.23
N THR A 159 -2.50 -2.89 -7.91
CA THR A 159 -1.66 -2.24 -6.89
C THR A 159 -2.15 -2.54 -5.46
N VAL A 160 -1.79 -3.71 -4.91
CA VAL A 160 -2.04 -4.02 -3.49
C VAL A 160 -0.97 -3.40 -2.61
N GLY A 161 -1.39 -2.80 -1.50
CA GLY A 161 -0.48 -2.20 -0.52
C GLY A 161 -0.17 -0.72 -0.76
N LEU A 162 -0.62 -0.12 -1.87
CA LEU A 162 -0.32 1.28 -2.21
C LEU A 162 -0.81 2.26 -1.14
N THR A 163 -2.00 2.09 -0.60
CA THR A 163 -2.54 2.95 0.46
C THR A 163 -1.65 2.94 1.69
N THR A 164 -1.31 1.75 2.19
CA THR A 164 -0.42 1.59 3.36
C THR A 164 0.96 2.19 3.11
N LEU A 165 1.49 2.06 1.87
CA LEU A 165 2.78 2.62 1.48
C LEU A 165 2.79 4.16 1.57
N VAL A 166 1.76 4.79 0.99
CA VAL A 166 1.65 6.26 0.97
C VAL A 166 1.39 6.81 2.38
N GLU A 167 0.62 6.11 3.20
CA GLU A 167 0.38 6.46 4.61
C GLU A 167 1.66 6.35 5.45
N ALA A 168 2.47 5.30 5.25
CA ALA A 168 3.76 5.17 5.91
C ALA A 168 4.70 6.34 5.54
N PHE A 169 4.72 6.74 4.28
CA PHE A 169 5.49 7.90 3.83
C PHE A 169 4.99 9.21 4.42
N ALA A 170 3.67 9.40 4.53
CA ALA A 170 3.09 10.56 5.21
C ALA A 170 3.51 10.66 6.67
N LEU A 171 3.67 9.52 7.35
CA LEU A 171 4.18 9.44 8.71
C LEU A 171 5.72 9.59 8.80
N GLY A 172 6.43 9.58 7.68
CA GLY A 172 7.90 9.61 7.66
C GLY A 172 8.53 8.29 8.13
N LEU A 173 7.85 7.16 7.91
CA LEU A 173 8.31 5.84 8.32
C LEU A 173 8.96 5.10 7.14
N PRO A 174 10.10 4.40 7.37
CA PRO A 174 10.70 3.52 6.38
C PRO A 174 9.82 2.31 6.12
N VAL A 175 9.94 1.75 4.91
CA VAL A 175 9.09 0.65 4.48
C VAL A 175 9.93 -0.54 3.99
N ILE A 176 9.53 -1.76 4.37
CA ILE A 176 9.91 -2.98 3.67
C ILE A 176 8.67 -3.47 2.93
N CYS A 177 8.74 -3.62 1.62
CA CYS A 177 7.58 -3.90 0.78
C CYS A 177 7.85 -5.02 -0.23
N SER A 178 6.85 -5.88 -0.48
CA SER A 178 6.90 -6.79 -1.62
C SER A 178 7.09 -6.02 -2.92
N ARG A 179 8.02 -6.46 -3.79
CA ARG A 179 8.32 -5.83 -5.09
C ARG A 179 7.14 -5.97 -6.04
N ASN A 180 6.23 -5.01 -6.00
CA ASN A 180 5.08 -4.98 -6.89
C ASN A 180 5.40 -4.14 -8.14
N PRO A 181 5.56 -4.75 -9.33
CA PRO A 181 5.91 -4.03 -10.56
C PRO A 181 4.80 -3.09 -11.06
N LYS A 182 3.67 -3.07 -10.37
CA LYS A 182 2.53 -2.19 -10.67
C LYS A 182 2.54 -0.92 -9.81
N PHE A 183 3.48 -0.76 -8.89
CA PHE A 183 3.69 0.54 -8.25
C PHE A 183 4.29 1.54 -9.23
N GLN A 184 3.82 2.77 -9.16
CA GLN A 184 4.35 3.86 -9.99
C GLN A 184 5.69 4.36 -9.45
N MET A 185 5.88 4.28 -8.14
CA MET A 185 7.10 4.70 -7.46
C MET A 185 8.10 3.56 -7.34
N ASP A 186 9.37 3.90 -7.34
CA ASP A 186 10.49 3.00 -7.01
C ASP A 186 11.08 3.42 -5.66
N ILE A 187 10.69 2.72 -4.58
CA ILE A 187 11.07 3.09 -3.21
C ILE A 187 12.57 2.94 -2.95
N GLU A 188 13.26 2.04 -3.65
CA GLU A 188 14.71 1.86 -3.53
C GLU A 188 15.45 3.02 -4.20
N LYS A 189 15.03 3.41 -5.40
CA LYS A 189 15.60 4.57 -6.12
C LYS A 189 15.39 5.88 -5.35
N GLU A 190 14.24 6.03 -4.71
CA GLU A 190 13.93 7.19 -3.86
C GLU A 190 14.63 7.10 -2.49
N GLY A 191 15.28 5.98 -2.18
CA GLY A 191 15.90 5.75 -0.87
C GLY A 191 14.89 5.77 0.29
N ALA A 192 13.64 5.37 0.03
CA ALA A 192 12.53 5.43 0.99
C ALA A 192 12.17 4.06 1.60
N GLY A 193 12.84 2.99 1.18
CA GLY A 193 12.56 1.66 1.70
C GLY A 193 13.30 0.56 0.94
N ILE A 194 12.96 -0.68 1.26
CA ILE A 194 13.57 -1.89 0.71
C ILE A 194 12.48 -2.75 0.06
N TYR A 195 12.72 -3.21 -1.16
CA TYR A 195 11.89 -4.20 -1.81
C TYR A 195 12.34 -5.63 -1.47
N VAL A 196 11.38 -6.51 -1.28
CA VAL A 196 11.60 -7.96 -1.16
C VAL A 196 10.77 -8.66 -2.23
N ASP A 197 11.35 -9.63 -2.91
CA ASP A 197 10.65 -10.38 -3.96
C ASP A 197 9.55 -11.28 -3.38
N TYR A 198 8.57 -11.63 -4.20
CA TYR A 198 7.47 -12.49 -3.77
C TYR A 198 7.99 -13.87 -3.33
N ASN A 199 7.43 -14.40 -2.24
CA ASN A 199 7.79 -15.69 -1.66
C ASN A 199 9.25 -15.81 -1.17
N ASP A 200 9.98 -14.70 -1.02
CA ASP A 200 11.38 -14.68 -0.59
C ASP A 200 11.52 -14.48 0.92
N THR A 201 11.44 -15.57 1.69
CA THR A 201 11.63 -15.53 3.16
C THR A 201 13.01 -15.01 3.54
N GLU A 202 14.08 -15.36 2.79
CA GLU A 202 15.44 -14.94 3.11
C GLU A 202 15.64 -13.44 2.87
N GLY A 203 15.10 -12.91 1.77
CA GLY A 203 15.09 -11.47 1.51
C GLY A 203 14.36 -10.69 2.62
N TRP A 204 13.23 -11.21 3.10
CA TRP A 204 12.52 -10.62 4.26
C TRP A 204 13.41 -10.61 5.50
N LYS A 205 14.07 -11.72 5.84
CA LYS A 205 14.98 -11.80 7.01
C LYS A 205 16.14 -10.81 6.91
N GLN A 206 16.72 -10.67 5.72
CA GLN A 206 17.81 -9.70 5.48
C GLN A 206 17.35 -8.26 5.66
N ALA A 207 16.26 -7.88 5.04
CA ALA A 207 15.70 -6.52 5.12
C ALA A 207 15.27 -6.16 6.55
N ILE A 208 14.62 -7.09 7.27
CA ILE A 208 14.19 -6.91 8.66
C ILE A 208 15.42 -6.70 9.57
N ARG A 209 16.45 -7.57 9.46
CA ARG A 209 17.66 -7.43 10.26
C ARG A 209 18.40 -6.14 9.94
N TYR A 210 18.46 -5.79 8.65
CA TYR A 210 19.13 -4.56 8.21
C TYR A 210 18.53 -3.32 8.87
N LEU A 211 17.21 -3.09 8.73
CA LEU A 211 16.57 -1.92 9.33
C LEU A 211 16.57 -1.94 10.86
N TYR A 212 16.58 -3.13 11.47
CA TYR A 212 16.69 -3.26 12.92
C TYR A 212 18.07 -2.82 13.45
N THR A 213 19.13 -3.17 12.72
CA THR A 213 20.52 -2.89 13.13
C THR A 213 21.06 -1.56 12.62
N HIS A 214 20.35 -0.88 11.69
CA HIS A 214 20.73 0.42 11.10
C HIS A 214 19.62 1.47 11.29
N PRO A 215 19.32 1.87 12.54
CA PRO A 215 18.19 2.76 12.83
C PRO A 215 18.34 4.16 12.22
N GLU A 216 19.55 4.67 12.07
CA GLU A 216 19.81 5.96 11.44
C GLU A 216 19.47 5.92 9.93
N GLU A 217 19.86 4.86 9.24
CA GLU A 217 19.52 4.67 7.83
C GLU A 217 18.00 4.45 7.64
N ALA A 218 17.39 3.69 8.56
CA ALA A 218 15.93 3.54 8.57
C ALA A 218 15.23 4.90 8.73
N GLN A 219 15.69 5.73 9.64
CA GLN A 219 15.16 7.09 9.83
C GLN A 219 15.34 7.95 8.56
N GLN A 220 16.50 7.87 7.90
CA GLN A 220 16.76 8.60 6.66
C GLN A 220 15.83 8.11 5.53
N MET A 221 15.58 6.79 5.43
CA MET A 221 14.60 6.24 4.48
C MET A 221 13.20 6.78 4.74
N GLY A 222 12.77 6.85 5.99
CA GLY A 222 11.50 7.45 6.38
C GLY A 222 11.39 8.92 5.96
N ALA A 223 12.45 9.70 6.19
CA ALA A 223 12.52 11.10 5.79
C ALA A 223 12.45 11.28 4.25
N ASN A 224 13.07 10.38 3.50
CA ASN A 224 12.99 10.39 2.03
C ASN A 224 11.57 10.02 1.56
N GLY A 225 10.93 9.02 2.19
CA GLY A 225 9.52 8.69 1.94
C GLY A 225 8.60 9.88 2.19
N ARG A 226 8.81 10.63 3.27
CA ARG A 226 8.04 11.85 3.56
C ARG A 226 8.20 12.91 2.47
N LYS A 227 9.41 13.16 1.98
CA LYS A 227 9.65 14.09 0.87
C LYS A 227 8.95 13.64 -0.40
N LEU A 228 8.89 12.33 -0.67
CA LEU A 228 8.18 11.78 -1.80
C LEU A 228 6.66 12.01 -1.66
N ALA A 229 6.09 11.81 -0.46
CA ALA A 229 4.69 12.11 -0.20
C ALA A 229 4.38 13.59 -0.40
N GLU A 230 5.21 14.51 0.11
CA GLU A 230 5.06 15.95 -0.07
C GLU A 230 5.16 16.39 -1.53
N ARG A 231 6.00 15.74 -2.33
CA ARG A 231 6.21 16.07 -3.74
C ARG A 231 5.07 15.58 -4.63
N GLU A 232 4.61 14.33 -4.44
CA GLU A 232 3.74 13.66 -5.43
C GLU A 232 2.56 12.90 -4.84
N TYR A 233 2.68 12.34 -3.61
CA TYR A 233 1.70 11.39 -3.07
C TYR A 233 0.89 11.98 -1.91
N ASN A 234 0.37 13.20 -2.09
CA ASN A 234 -0.48 13.90 -1.14
C ASN A 234 -1.88 14.19 -1.71
N LEU A 235 -2.82 14.45 -0.83
CA LEU A 235 -4.22 14.67 -1.18
C LEU A 235 -4.42 15.91 -2.07
N GLU A 236 -3.60 16.95 -1.90
CA GLU A 236 -3.67 18.16 -2.73
C GLU A 236 -3.26 17.84 -4.18
N HIS A 237 -2.15 17.10 -4.36
CA HIS A 237 -1.69 16.68 -5.68
C HIS A 237 -2.74 15.79 -6.38
N TYR A 238 -3.23 14.76 -5.68
CA TYR A 238 -4.30 13.89 -6.16
C TYR A 238 -5.56 14.67 -6.58
N SER A 239 -6.02 15.59 -5.75
CA SER A 239 -7.22 16.40 -6.01
C SER A 239 -7.03 17.32 -7.21
N ARG A 240 -5.84 17.87 -7.38
CA ARG A 240 -5.49 18.72 -8.52
C ARG A 240 -5.50 17.94 -9.83
N GLU A 241 -4.83 16.78 -9.89
CA GLU A 241 -4.84 15.91 -11.07
C GLU A 241 -6.26 15.52 -11.46
N LEU A 242 -7.04 15.04 -10.51
CA LEU A 242 -8.44 14.63 -10.73
C LEU A 242 -9.30 15.79 -11.25
N SER A 243 -9.21 16.95 -10.60
CA SER A 243 -9.97 18.16 -10.96
C SER A 243 -9.63 18.66 -12.37
N GLN A 244 -8.37 18.64 -12.77
CA GLN A 244 -7.94 19.05 -14.11
C GLN A 244 -8.54 18.15 -15.18
N ILE A 245 -8.51 16.83 -15.00
CA ILE A 245 -9.05 15.87 -15.94
C ILE A 245 -10.58 16.05 -16.06
N LEU A 246 -11.29 16.11 -14.94
CA LEU A 246 -12.75 16.28 -14.93
C LEU A 246 -13.18 17.62 -15.56
N THR A 247 -12.49 18.71 -15.23
CA THR A 247 -12.78 20.03 -15.80
C THR A 247 -12.59 20.06 -17.31
N THR A 248 -11.52 19.42 -17.80
CA THR A 248 -11.25 19.34 -19.24
C THR A 248 -12.33 18.52 -19.95
N THR A 249 -12.72 17.38 -19.36
CA THR A 249 -13.77 16.52 -19.89
C THR A 249 -15.10 17.28 -20.02
N VAL A 250 -15.56 17.96 -18.96
CA VAL A 250 -16.81 18.73 -18.98
C VAL A 250 -16.77 19.87 -20.03
N LYS A 251 -15.64 20.57 -20.17
CA LYS A 251 -15.49 21.63 -21.19
C LYS A 251 -15.58 21.07 -22.62
N THR A 252 -15.06 19.86 -22.84
CA THR A 252 -15.14 19.21 -24.15
C THR A 252 -16.59 18.83 -24.50
N TYR A 253 -17.35 18.29 -23.55
CA TYR A 253 -18.77 17.97 -23.75
C TYR A 253 -19.63 19.20 -24.06
N ARG A 254 -19.40 20.32 -23.37
CA ARG A 254 -20.17 21.58 -23.59
C ARG A 254 -19.91 22.21 -24.95
N LYS A 255 -18.85 21.80 -25.66
CA LYS A 255 -18.51 22.31 -27.00
C LYS A 255 -19.02 21.44 -28.15
N GLN A 256 -19.58 20.27 -27.83
CA GLN A 256 -20.24 19.42 -28.83
C GLN A 256 -21.66 19.98 -29.02
N PRO A 257 -22.06 20.35 -30.28
CA PRO A 257 -23.39 20.88 -30.59
C PRO A 257 -24.51 19.87 -30.36
#